data_8639f027bf076f7725cdc3f75c9b6380
#
_entry.id   8639f027bf076f7725cdc3f75c9b6380
#
_cell.length_a   1.000
_cell.length_b   1.000
_cell.length_c   1.000
_cell.angle_alpha   90.00
_cell.angle_beta   90.00
_cell.angle_gamma   90.00
#
_symmetry.space_group_name_H-M   'P 1'
#
loop_
_entity.id
_entity.type
_entity.pdbx_description
1 polymer ?
#
loop_
_entity_poly.entity_id
_entity_poly.type
_entity_poly.pdbx_seq_one_letter_code
_entity_poly.pdbx_strand_id
1 'polypeptide(L)'
;MLSSRIYQDSNKIVSLPPIVLFVVFISAISAADASLSSEFLNTGCVIDGSRLNCSRLAEHFACYEISNASEALAGLDPQLPIVECYRRIIDGVDRGSDQKGLVRVGCMLPAYRNYIVAINGDFRLIKSKEEFAALFAPVQSPEEAMAFAVALTDSFPLYDRVVPQGYFAVSPAAAPSSIEEKNGAFAVHLFDRPICGCSTHPYYAVDYLVTKEGNVTELSRWMVYDSNNQICFD
;
A
#
# COMPACT_ATOMS: atom_id res chain seq x y z
N MET A 1 -55.64 -68.26 -37.05
CA MET A 1 -55.77 -66.78 -36.90
C MET A 1 -54.66 -66.29 -36.00
N LEU A 2 -53.56 -65.90 -36.61
CA LEU A 2 -52.37 -65.37 -35.88
C LEU A 2 -51.98 -64.05 -36.50
N SER A 3 -52.21 -63.00 -35.78
CA SER A 3 -51.89 -61.62 -36.19
C SER A 3 -50.45 -61.28 -35.77
N SER A 4 -49.57 -61.06 -36.71
CA SER A 4 -48.19 -60.57 -36.52
C SER A 4 -48.18 -59.05 -36.27
N ARG A 5 -47.67 -58.62 -35.14
CA ARG A 5 -47.33 -57.20 -34.85
C ARG A 5 -45.88 -56.94 -35.24
N ILE A 6 -45.76 -56.00 -36.15
CA ILE A 6 -44.48 -55.43 -36.55
C ILE A 6 -44.05 -54.44 -35.46
N TYR A 7 -42.84 -54.63 -34.92
CA TYR A 7 -42.20 -53.75 -33.98
C TYR A 7 -41.37 -52.72 -34.76
N GLN A 8 -41.75 -51.44 -34.67
CA GLN A 8 -40.98 -50.34 -35.25
C GLN A 8 -40.01 -49.80 -34.24
N ASP A 9 -38.76 -50.00 -34.56
CA ASP A 9 -37.66 -49.51 -33.73
C ASP A 9 -37.37 -48.04 -34.07
N SER A 10 -37.59 -47.13 -33.08
CA SER A 10 -37.40 -45.70 -33.26
C SER A 10 -35.96 -45.35 -32.86
N ASN A 11 -35.12 -45.08 -33.84
CA ASN A 11 -33.82 -44.49 -33.67
C ASN A 11 -33.89 -43.12 -32.99
N LYS A 12 -33.63 -43.06 -31.70
CA LYS A 12 -33.37 -41.79 -30.98
C LYS A 12 -31.95 -41.35 -31.22
N ILE A 13 -31.79 -40.34 -32.05
CA ILE A 13 -30.53 -39.59 -32.16
C ILE A 13 -30.35 -38.81 -30.88
N VAL A 14 -29.39 -39.21 -30.03
CA VAL A 14 -28.99 -38.47 -28.83
C VAL A 14 -28.07 -37.35 -29.28
N SER A 15 -28.62 -36.14 -29.30
CA SER A 15 -27.84 -34.92 -29.51
C SER A 15 -27.03 -34.61 -28.27
N LEU A 16 -25.71 -34.73 -28.37
CA LEU A 16 -24.77 -34.26 -27.34
C LEU A 16 -24.74 -32.72 -27.31
N PRO A 17 -24.83 -32.10 -26.14
CA PRO A 17 -24.70 -30.64 -26.05
C PRO A 17 -23.26 -30.20 -26.35
N PRO A 18 -23.05 -29.03 -26.95
CA PRO A 18 -21.73 -28.51 -27.23
C PRO A 18 -20.98 -28.27 -25.89
N ILE A 19 -19.84 -28.91 -25.77
CA ILE A 19 -18.90 -28.63 -24.68
C ILE A 19 -18.37 -27.21 -24.89
N VAL A 20 -18.89 -26.26 -24.11
CA VAL A 20 -18.31 -24.90 -24.02
C VAL A 20 -17.03 -25.01 -23.27
N LEU A 21 -15.91 -24.99 -23.99
CA LEU A 21 -14.58 -24.95 -23.40
C LEU A 21 -14.39 -23.53 -22.81
N PHE A 22 -14.60 -23.38 -21.49
CA PHE A 22 -14.20 -22.19 -20.75
C PHE A 22 -12.67 -22.18 -20.69
N VAL A 23 -12.04 -21.43 -21.58
CA VAL A 23 -10.64 -21.08 -21.47
C VAL A 23 -10.54 -20.05 -20.34
N VAL A 24 -10.26 -20.51 -19.13
CA VAL A 24 -9.88 -19.65 -18.03
C VAL A 24 -8.50 -19.11 -18.36
N PHE A 25 -8.43 -17.87 -18.84
CA PHE A 25 -7.18 -17.11 -18.85
C PHE A 25 -6.79 -16.87 -17.39
N ILE A 26 -5.98 -17.76 -16.84
CA ILE A 26 -5.23 -17.46 -15.63
C ILE A 26 -4.19 -16.43 -16.09
N SER A 27 -4.54 -15.15 -15.94
CA SER A 27 -3.54 -14.09 -15.97
C SER A 27 -2.59 -14.42 -14.80
N ALA A 28 -1.40 -14.91 -15.12
CA ALA A 28 -0.32 -14.99 -14.17
C ALA A 28 -0.06 -13.53 -13.73
N ILE A 29 -0.60 -13.17 -12.58
CA ILE A 29 -0.15 -11.99 -11.86
C ILE A 29 1.30 -12.35 -11.52
N SER A 30 2.22 -11.88 -12.34
CA SER A 30 3.63 -11.83 -11.96
C SER A 30 3.62 -11.02 -10.66
N ALA A 31 3.89 -11.68 -9.53
CA ALA A 31 4.35 -11.00 -8.36
C ALA A 31 5.59 -10.21 -8.86
N ALA A 32 5.40 -8.93 -9.10
CA ALA A 32 6.52 -8.03 -9.31
C ALA A 32 7.26 -8.09 -7.97
N ASP A 33 8.34 -8.89 -7.94
CA ASP A 33 9.34 -8.72 -6.93
C ASP A 33 9.57 -7.22 -6.86
N ALA A 34 9.41 -6.62 -5.69
CA ALA A 34 9.73 -5.23 -5.42
C ALA A 34 11.26 -5.08 -5.48
N SER A 35 11.87 -5.56 -6.58
CA SER A 35 13.26 -5.37 -6.89
C SER A 35 13.43 -3.89 -7.19
N LEU A 36 14.37 -3.27 -6.49
CA LEU A 36 14.80 -1.91 -6.75
C LEU A 36 14.95 -1.72 -8.27
N SER A 37 14.22 -0.76 -8.82
CA SER A 37 14.20 -0.59 -10.27
C SER A 37 15.61 -0.28 -10.82
N SER A 38 15.82 -0.63 -12.07
CA SER A 38 17.09 -0.40 -12.76
C SER A 38 17.52 1.08 -12.72
N GLU A 39 16.57 2.02 -12.68
CA GLU A 39 16.84 3.45 -12.59
C GLU A 39 17.61 3.81 -11.32
N PHE A 40 17.18 3.29 -10.16
CA PHE A 40 17.88 3.53 -8.90
C PHE A 40 19.23 2.81 -8.84
N LEU A 41 19.33 1.58 -9.34
CA LEU A 41 20.59 0.85 -9.40
C LEU A 41 21.62 1.58 -10.27
N ASN A 42 21.20 2.13 -11.42
CA ASN A 42 22.07 2.88 -12.33
C ASN A 42 22.62 4.18 -11.72
N THR A 43 21.97 4.73 -10.69
CA THR A 43 22.47 5.90 -9.95
C THR A 43 23.42 5.55 -8.81
N GLY A 44 23.74 4.27 -8.66
CA GLY A 44 24.64 3.79 -7.62
C GLY A 44 23.95 3.45 -6.31
N CYS A 45 22.62 3.28 -6.30
CA CYS A 45 21.93 2.63 -5.20
C CYS A 45 22.34 1.16 -5.13
N VAL A 46 22.58 0.65 -3.93
CA VAL A 46 22.89 -0.76 -3.69
C VAL A 46 22.00 -1.31 -2.61
N ILE A 47 21.63 -2.57 -2.73
CA ILE A 47 20.90 -3.29 -1.69
C ILE A 47 21.94 -3.86 -0.73
N ASP A 48 21.85 -3.49 0.55
CA ASP A 48 22.67 -4.03 1.64
C ASP A 48 21.76 -4.74 2.65
N GLY A 49 21.60 -6.04 2.49
CA GLY A 49 20.62 -6.83 3.22
C GLY A 49 19.20 -6.36 2.94
N SER A 50 18.49 -5.88 3.95
CA SER A 50 17.13 -5.30 3.83
C SER A 50 17.12 -3.78 3.61
N ARG A 51 18.29 -3.14 3.59
CA ARG A 51 18.43 -1.68 3.48
C ARG A 51 18.82 -1.27 2.08
N LEU A 52 18.41 -0.07 1.71
CA LEU A 52 18.78 0.57 0.47
C LEU A 52 19.82 1.66 0.76
N ASN A 53 20.98 1.55 0.14
CA ASN A 53 22.01 2.58 0.22
C ASN A 53 22.08 3.34 -1.10
N CYS A 54 21.62 4.59 -1.09
CA CYS A 54 21.57 5.51 -2.23
C CYS A 54 22.31 6.82 -1.89
N SER A 55 23.57 6.77 -1.52
CA SER A 55 24.30 7.92 -0.97
C SER A 55 24.23 9.18 -1.86
N ARG A 56 24.32 9.05 -3.17
CA ARG A 56 24.24 10.20 -4.11
C ARG A 56 22.86 10.87 -4.10
N LEU A 57 21.78 10.06 -4.10
CA LEU A 57 20.41 10.60 -4.03
C LEU A 57 20.12 11.17 -2.65
N ALA A 58 20.63 10.53 -1.59
CA ALA A 58 20.50 10.99 -0.22
C ALA A 58 21.13 12.39 -0.04
N GLU A 59 22.32 12.60 -0.55
CA GLU A 59 22.99 13.90 -0.53
C GLU A 59 22.23 14.93 -1.39
N HIS A 60 21.85 14.56 -2.63
CA HIS A 60 21.16 15.47 -3.55
C HIS A 60 19.82 15.98 -3.00
N PHE A 61 19.03 15.09 -2.38
CA PHE A 61 17.70 15.43 -1.85
C PHE A 61 17.68 15.73 -0.35
N ALA A 62 18.85 15.77 0.30
CA ALA A 62 19.02 15.96 1.74
C ALA A 62 18.19 14.93 2.56
N CYS A 63 18.17 13.66 2.14
CA CYS A 63 17.63 12.56 2.90
C CYS A 63 18.68 12.06 3.89
N TYR A 64 18.33 11.86 5.14
CA TYR A 64 19.24 11.16 6.07
C TYR A 64 19.13 9.64 5.92
N GLU A 65 18.03 9.18 5.35
CA GLU A 65 17.78 7.77 5.05
C GLU A 65 16.94 7.65 3.76
N ILE A 66 17.26 6.65 2.95
CA ILE A 66 16.44 6.20 1.82
C ILE A 66 16.12 4.73 2.04
N SER A 67 14.87 4.33 1.86
CA SER A 67 14.41 2.95 1.99
C SER A 67 13.50 2.55 0.82
N ASN A 68 13.29 1.24 0.67
CA ASN A 68 12.29 0.74 -0.24
C ASN A 68 10.92 1.29 0.16
N ALA A 69 10.13 1.67 -0.82
CA ALA A 69 8.75 2.03 -0.59
C ALA A 69 7.93 0.80 -0.16
N SER A 70 6.82 1.06 0.55
CA SER A 70 5.88 0.00 0.91
C SER A 70 5.39 -0.76 -0.33
N GLU A 71 5.27 -2.09 -0.21
CA GLU A 71 4.72 -2.94 -1.28
C GLU A 71 3.30 -2.51 -1.70
N ALA A 72 2.53 -1.90 -0.80
CA ALA A 72 1.22 -1.37 -1.13
C ALA A 72 1.26 -0.30 -2.25
N LEU A 73 2.40 0.36 -2.45
CA LEU A 73 2.57 1.36 -3.51
C LEU A 73 2.68 0.75 -4.91
N ALA A 74 2.81 -0.57 -5.03
CA ALA A 74 2.71 -1.27 -6.31
C ALA A 74 1.31 -1.12 -6.96
N GLY A 75 0.30 -0.69 -6.21
CA GLY A 75 -1.02 -0.37 -6.74
C GLY A 75 -1.12 0.96 -7.47
N LEU A 76 -0.11 1.82 -7.46
CA LEU A 76 -0.15 3.14 -8.13
C LEU A 76 -0.18 3.00 -9.66
N ASP A 77 -0.93 3.88 -10.32
CA ASP A 77 -0.92 4.07 -11.77
C ASP A 77 -0.65 5.55 -12.09
N PRO A 78 0.36 5.88 -12.93
CA PRO A 78 1.32 4.98 -13.57
C PRO A 78 2.29 4.33 -12.57
N GLN A 79 2.73 3.10 -12.85
CA GLN A 79 3.75 2.42 -12.06
C GLN A 79 5.12 3.05 -12.30
N LEU A 80 5.46 4.04 -11.50
CA LEU A 80 6.77 4.68 -11.54
C LEU A 80 7.69 4.08 -10.47
N PRO A 81 8.99 3.92 -10.77
CA PRO A 81 9.97 3.55 -9.75
C PRO A 81 9.98 4.58 -8.62
N ILE A 82 9.81 4.11 -7.38
CA ILE A 82 9.61 4.95 -6.20
C ILE A 82 10.37 4.41 -4.99
N VAL A 83 10.97 5.29 -4.20
CA VAL A 83 11.62 4.99 -2.91
C VAL A 83 11.23 6.03 -1.88
N GLU A 84 11.30 5.66 -0.60
CA GLU A 84 11.09 6.59 0.51
C GLU A 84 12.35 7.38 0.82
N CYS A 85 12.18 8.68 1.10
CA CYS A 85 13.23 9.59 1.53
C CYS A 85 12.82 10.24 2.85
N TYR A 86 13.60 10.02 3.89
CA TYR A 86 13.38 10.59 5.21
C TYR A 86 14.25 11.83 5.38
N ARG A 87 13.61 12.98 5.67
CA ARG A 87 14.26 14.26 5.88
C ARG A 87 14.00 14.76 7.30
N ARG A 88 15.06 15.07 8.05
CA ARG A 88 14.92 15.56 9.43
C ARG A 88 14.23 16.91 9.48
N ILE A 89 13.39 17.10 10.50
CA ILE A 89 12.85 18.40 10.86
C ILE A 89 13.85 19.05 11.80
N ILE A 90 14.49 20.14 11.35
CA ILE A 90 15.45 20.88 12.15
C ILE A 90 14.73 22.07 12.76
N ASP A 91 14.56 22.05 14.08
CA ASP A 91 13.98 23.17 14.81
C ASP A 91 14.93 24.37 14.78
N GLY A 92 14.41 25.58 14.55
CA GLY A 92 15.18 26.83 14.57
C GLY A 92 15.80 27.26 13.24
N VAL A 93 15.78 26.42 12.21
CA VAL A 93 16.11 26.86 10.84
C VAL A 93 14.88 27.54 10.25
N ASP A 94 15.09 28.71 9.66
CA ASP A 94 14.03 29.52 9.05
C ASP A 94 13.11 28.65 8.18
N ARG A 95 11.83 28.66 8.53
CA ARG A 95 10.82 27.73 7.94
C ARG A 95 10.46 28.14 6.51
N GLY A 96 11.47 28.31 5.68
CA GLY A 96 11.27 28.47 4.25
C GLY A 96 10.51 27.24 3.67
N SER A 97 9.96 27.42 2.49
CA SER A 97 9.14 26.41 1.77
C SER A 97 9.80 25.04 1.62
N ASP A 98 11.10 24.91 1.86
CA ASP A 98 11.87 23.69 1.67
C ASP A 98 11.77 22.66 2.80
N GLN A 99 11.23 23.03 3.98
CA GLN A 99 11.05 22.11 5.12
C GLN A 99 9.68 21.40 5.15
N LYS A 100 8.86 21.55 4.11
CA LYS A 100 7.62 20.80 3.97
C LYS A 100 7.91 19.36 3.59
N GLY A 101 7.08 18.44 4.07
CA GLY A 101 7.14 17.03 3.72
C GLY A 101 5.76 16.41 3.67
N LEU A 102 5.68 15.25 3.07
CA LEU A 102 4.43 14.57 2.75
C LEU A 102 3.75 14.04 4.01
N VAL A 103 4.47 13.26 4.81
CA VAL A 103 3.98 12.67 6.06
C VAL A 103 5.00 12.92 7.17
N ARG A 104 4.53 13.47 8.28
CA ARG A 104 5.39 13.61 9.47
C ARG A 104 5.46 12.27 10.20
N VAL A 105 6.67 11.81 10.48
CA VAL A 105 6.96 10.56 11.17
C VAL A 105 7.94 10.81 12.31
N GLY A 106 8.04 9.85 13.25
CA GLY A 106 8.94 9.95 14.40
C GLY A 106 8.42 10.89 15.48
N CYS A 107 9.05 10.85 16.63
CA CYS A 107 8.64 11.55 17.84
C CYS A 107 9.73 12.53 18.33
N MET A 108 10.79 12.02 18.98
CA MET A 108 11.87 12.84 19.55
C MET A 108 12.78 13.41 18.46
N LEU A 109 12.97 12.65 17.40
CA LEU A 109 13.69 13.06 16.20
C LEU A 109 12.71 13.08 15.00
N PRO A 110 11.82 14.08 14.93
CA PRO A 110 10.80 14.11 13.90
C PRO A 110 11.42 14.28 12.53
N ALA A 111 10.81 13.58 11.57
CA ALA A 111 11.20 13.64 10.17
C ALA A 111 9.97 13.78 9.28
N TYR A 112 10.20 14.12 8.02
CA TYR A 112 9.22 13.95 6.96
C TYR A 112 9.57 12.73 6.12
N ARG A 113 8.63 11.80 5.96
CA ARG A 113 8.66 10.82 4.90
C ARG A 113 8.17 11.47 3.62
N ASN A 114 9.00 11.42 2.60
CA ASN A 114 8.77 11.90 1.24
C ASN A 114 9.05 10.76 0.29
N TYR A 115 8.79 10.95 -0.99
CA TYR A 115 9.14 9.96 -2.01
C TYR A 115 10.08 10.55 -3.05
N ILE A 116 11.03 9.74 -3.53
CA ILE A 116 11.78 10.03 -4.74
C ILE A 116 11.22 9.13 -5.82
N VAL A 117 10.79 9.73 -6.92
CA VAL A 117 10.20 9.04 -8.07
C VAL A 117 11.10 9.24 -9.27
N ALA A 118 11.38 8.15 -10.01
CA ALA A 118 12.09 8.22 -11.27
C ALA A 118 11.09 8.42 -12.42
N ILE A 119 11.30 9.48 -13.23
CA ILE A 119 10.43 9.86 -14.34
C ILE A 119 11.33 10.15 -15.55
N ASN A 120 11.24 9.31 -16.59
CA ASN A 120 12.02 9.49 -17.84
C ASN A 120 13.54 9.63 -17.62
N GLY A 121 14.09 8.95 -16.62
CA GLY A 121 15.52 8.98 -16.28
C GLY A 121 15.92 10.11 -15.32
N ASP A 122 15.03 11.02 -14.97
CA ASP A 122 15.22 12.05 -13.95
C ASP A 122 14.62 11.62 -12.62
N PHE A 123 15.13 12.17 -11.50
CA PHE A 123 14.63 11.92 -10.16
C PHE A 123 13.95 13.16 -9.60
N ARG A 124 12.75 12.97 -9.07
CA ARG A 124 11.95 14.03 -8.48
C ARG A 124 11.58 13.69 -7.03
N LEU A 125 11.85 14.63 -6.11
CA LEU A 125 11.41 14.55 -4.73
C LEU A 125 9.97 15.07 -4.61
N ILE A 126 9.07 14.24 -4.10
CA ILE A 126 7.66 14.54 -3.84
C ILE A 126 7.52 14.90 -2.37
N LYS A 127 7.13 16.16 -2.08
CA LYS A 127 7.09 16.75 -0.74
C LYS A 127 5.70 17.14 -0.27
N SER A 128 4.69 17.03 -1.13
CA SER A 128 3.32 17.40 -0.77
C SER A 128 2.29 16.42 -1.33
N LYS A 129 1.10 16.42 -0.73
CA LYS A 129 -0.02 15.60 -1.19
C LYS A 129 -0.49 16.00 -2.59
N GLU A 130 -0.41 17.29 -2.89
CA GLU A 130 -0.76 17.85 -4.20
C GLU A 130 0.22 17.37 -5.29
N GLU A 131 1.53 17.35 -4.98
CA GLU A 131 2.54 16.81 -5.90
C GLU A 131 2.35 15.31 -6.13
N PHE A 132 1.98 14.55 -5.07
CA PHE A 132 1.70 13.12 -5.17
C PHE A 132 0.44 12.87 -6.02
N ALA A 133 -0.65 13.58 -5.73
CA ALA A 133 -1.88 13.48 -6.51
C ALA A 133 -1.69 13.90 -7.96
N ALA A 134 -0.86 14.92 -8.25
CA ALA A 134 -0.57 15.35 -9.62
C ALA A 134 0.14 14.28 -10.47
N LEU A 135 0.80 13.30 -9.84
CA LEU A 135 1.45 12.19 -10.53
C LEU A 135 0.55 10.96 -10.69
N PHE A 136 -0.28 10.69 -9.69
CA PHE A 136 -0.95 9.40 -9.55
C PHE A 136 -2.48 9.46 -9.54
N ALA A 137 -3.10 10.64 -9.43
CA ALA A 137 -4.55 10.75 -9.59
C ALA A 137 -4.94 10.83 -11.08
N PRO A 138 -6.14 10.40 -11.47
CA PRO A 138 -7.25 10.03 -10.60
C PRO A 138 -7.15 8.60 -10.05
N VAL A 139 -7.60 8.38 -8.81
CA VAL A 139 -7.71 7.05 -8.19
C VAL A 139 -8.90 6.31 -8.79
N GLN A 140 -8.64 5.18 -9.44
CA GLN A 140 -9.64 4.45 -10.23
C GLN A 140 -9.87 3.01 -9.74
N SER A 141 -8.96 2.47 -8.93
CA SER A 141 -9.02 1.10 -8.44
C SER A 141 -8.87 1.02 -6.92
N PRO A 142 -9.30 -0.08 -6.29
CA PRO A 142 -9.05 -0.36 -4.88
C PRO A 142 -7.56 -0.38 -4.53
N GLU A 143 -6.72 -0.94 -5.42
CA GLU A 143 -5.28 -1.03 -5.24
C GLU A 143 -4.62 0.35 -5.22
N GLU A 144 -5.03 1.25 -6.11
CA GLU A 144 -4.60 2.64 -6.09
C GLU A 144 -5.04 3.35 -4.81
N ALA A 145 -6.28 3.12 -4.35
CA ALA A 145 -6.78 3.71 -3.11
C ALA A 145 -5.98 3.25 -1.88
N MET A 146 -5.62 1.96 -1.81
CA MET A 146 -4.71 1.43 -0.79
C MET A 146 -3.36 2.15 -0.84
N ALA A 147 -2.77 2.25 -2.03
CA ALA A 147 -1.49 2.91 -2.24
C ALA A 147 -1.52 4.38 -1.78
N PHE A 148 -2.58 5.13 -2.13
CA PHE A 148 -2.77 6.51 -1.68
C PHE A 148 -2.89 6.62 -0.16
N ALA A 149 -3.70 5.75 0.48
CA ALA A 149 -3.86 5.76 1.93
C ALA A 149 -2.53 5.49 2.64
N VAL A 150 -1.76 4.49 2.20
CA VAL A 150 -0.44 4.16 2.78
C VAL A 150 0.59 5.26 2.50
N ALA A 151 0.61 5.81 1.28
CA ALA A 151 1.57 6.84 0.91
C ALA A 151 1.37 8.15 1.68
N LEU A 152 0.12 8.55 1.91
CA LEU A 152 -0.24 9.87 2.43
C LEU A 152 -0.54 9.89 3.94
N THR A 153 -0.39 8.75 4.62
CA THR A 153 -0.57 8.60 6.08
C THR A 153 0.58 7.81 6.70
N ASP A 154 0.62 7.71 8.01
CA ASP A 154 1.59 6.84 8.73
C ASP A 154 1.00 5.47 9.05
N SER A 155 -0.07 5.08 8.34
CA SER A 155 -0.75 3.80 8.49
C SER A 155 -0.20 2.75 7.51
N PHE A 156 -0.36 1.49 7.87
CA PHE A 156 0.14 0.35 7.12
C PHE A 156 -0.92 -0.76 7.05
N PRO A 157 -0.87 -1.64 6.03
CA PRO A 157 -1.78 -2.76 5.94
C PRO A 157 -1.37 -3.92 6.85
N LEU A 158 -2.36 -4.56 7.48
CA LEU A 158 -2.25 -5.87 8.13
C LEU A 158 -3.27 -6.80 7.49
N TYR A 159 -2.79 -7.80 6.77
CA TYR A 159 -3.66 -8.75 6.06
C TYR A 159 -4.03 -9.97 6.90
N ASP A 160 -3.25 -10.25 7.94
CA ASP A 160 -3.49 -11.38 8.84
C ASP A 160 -4.25 -10.95 10.09
N ARG A 161 -5.16 -11.81 10.56
CA ARG A 161 -5.88 -11.63 11.83
C ARG A 161 -5.06 -12.09 13.05
N VAL A 162 -3.76 -12.08 12.95
CA VAL A 162 -2.88 -12.53 14.04
C VAL A 162 -2.60 -11.36 14.97
N VAL A 163 -2.92 -11.54 16.23
CA VAL A 163 -2.53 -10.57 17.27
C VAL A 163 -1.00 -10.48 17.28
N PRO A 164 -0.41 -9.29 17.15
CA PRO A 164 1.04 -9.14 17.15
C PRO A 164 1.68 -9.74 18.41
N GLN A 165 2.86 -10.32 18.27
CA GLN A 165 3.55 -10.93 19.39
C GLN A 165 3.77 -9.94 20.55
N GLY A 166 3.39 -10.32 21.76
CA GLY A 166 3.49 -9.46 22.95
C GLY A 166 2.29 -8.51 23.14
N TYR A 167 1.28 -8.60 22.30
CA TYR A 167 0.04 -7.82 22.39
C TYR A 167 -1.15 -8.71 22.72
N PHE A 168 -2.23 -8.08 23.21
CA PHE A 168 -3.54 -8.70 23.41
C PHE A 168 -4.62 -7.83 22.76
N ALA A 169 -5.72 -8.46 22.36
CA ALA A 169 -6.85 -7.76 21.76
C ALA A 169 -7.63 -7.01 22.85
N VAL A 170 -7.90 -5.73 22.63
CA VAL A 170 -8.71 -4.86 23.52
C VAL A 170 -10.09 -4.57 22.93
N SER A 171 -10.29 -4.87 21.67
CA SER A 171 -11.56 -4.75 20.95
C SER A 171 -11.89 -6.07 20.27
N PRO A 172 -13.18 -6.31 19.92
CA PRO A 172 -13.51 -7.43 19.03
C PRO A 172 -12.59 -7.41 17.83
N ALA A 173 -12.12 -8.60 17.43
CA ALA A 173 -11.05 -8.75 16.45
C ALA A 173 -11.18 -7.77 15.29
N ALA A 174 -10.18 -6.91 15.13
CA ALA A 174 -10.12 -6.02 13.99
C ALA A 174 -10.19 -6.86 12.70
N ALA A 175 -10.99 -6.41 11.74
CA ALA A 175 -10.96 -6.99 10.41
C ALA A 175 -9.57 -6.77 9.80
N PRO A 176 -9.06 -7.66 8.92
CA PRO A 176 -7.87 -7.38 8.13
C PRO A 176 -8.03 -6.11 7.31
N SER A 177 -6.91 -5.52 6.90
CA SER A 177 -6.92 -4.40 5.97
C SER A 177 -7.75 -4.73 4.73
N SER A 178 -8.60 -3.81 4.36
CA SER A 178 -9.57 -4.00 3.29
C SER A 178 -9.91 -2.67 2.62
N ILE A 179 -10.49 -2.77 1.42
CA ILE A 179 -10.96 -1.62 0.66
C ILE A 179 -12.39 -1.91 0.20
N GLU A 180 -13.25 -0.90 0.30
CA GLU A 180 -14.61 -0.97 -0.17
C GLU A 180 -14.94 0.29 -0.99
N GLU A 181 -15.40 0.12 -2.22
CA GLU A 181 -15.87 1.25 -3.02
C GLU A 181 -17.25 1.69 -2.52
N LYS A 182 -17.40 2.98 -2.21
CA LYS A 182 -18.65 3.61 -1.73
C LYS A 182 -18.85 4.96 -2.41
N ASN A 183 -19.97 5.11 -3.13
CA ASN A 183 -20.40 6.39 -3.70
C ASN A 183 -19.32 7.08 -4.56
N GLY A 184 -18.52 6.30 -5.29
CA GLY A 184 -17.47 6.81 -6.17
C GLY A 184 -16.18 7.25 -5.46
N ALA A 185 -16.01 6.89 -4.19
CA ALA A 185 -14.79 6.98 -3.42
C ALA A 185 -14.48 5.62 -2.80
N PHE A 186 -13.35 5.47 -2.11
CA PHE A 186 -12.91 4.23 -1.50
C PHE A 186 -12.79 4.39 0.02
N ALA A 187 -13.45 3.51 0.78
CA ALA A 187 -13.19 3.34 2.20
C ALA A 187 -12.04 2.34 2.36
N VAL A 188 -10.96 2.76 3.00
CA VAL A 188 -9.74 1.97 3.19
C VAL A 188 -9.50 1.75 4.67
N HIS A 189 -9.43 0.47 5.08
CA HIS A 189 -9.17 0.05 6.46
C HIS A 189 -7.70 -0.31 6.63
N LEU A 190 -7.00 0.42 7.49
CA LEU A 190 -5.57 0.27 7.79
C LEU A 190 -5.32 0.18 9.30
N PHE A 191 -4.05 0.04 9.64
CA PHE A 191 -3.56 0.04 11.01
C PHE A 191 -2.51 1.12 11.20
N ASP A 192 -2.43 1.61 12.43
CA ASP A 192 -1.43 2.57 12.87
C ASP A 192 -0.87 2.14 14.22
N ARG A 193 0.40 2.41 14.44
CA ARG A 193 1.09 2.14 15.70
C ARG A 193 2.00 3.31 16.04
N PRO A 194 1.49 4.33 16.76
CA PRO A 194 2.31 5.45 17.17
C PRO A 194 3.43 5.00 18.11
N ILE A 195 4.67 5.12 17.64
CA ILE A 195 5.86 4.75 18.42
C ILE A 195 6.48 6.05 18.93
N CYS A 196 6.24 6.37 20.23
CA CYS A 196 6.68 7.63 20.81
C CYS A 196 6.86 7.53 22.32
N GLY A 197 8.06 7.82 22.80
CA GLY A 197 8.36 7.84 24.23
C GLY A 197 8.23 6.47 24.90
N CYS A 198 7.96 6.47 26.21
CA CYS A 198 7.79 5.24 26.99
C CYS A 198 6.31 4.92 27.15
N SER A 199 5.80 3.96 26.38
CA SER A 199 4.40 3.52 26.45
C SER A 199 4.25 2.06 26.02
N THR A 200 3.02 1.56 25.99
CA THR A 200 2.69 0.21 25.47
C THR A 200 2.66 0.18 23.94
N HIS A 201 2.65 1.33 23.28
CA HIS A 201 2.59 1.52 21.84
C HIS A 201 1.46 0.72 21.18
N PRO A 202 0.20 1.01 21.54
CA PRO A 202 -0.96 0.25 21.07
C PRO A 202 -1.13 0.35 19.56
N TYR A 203 -1.76 -0.67 18.99
CA TYR A 203 -2.21 -0.64 17.61
C TYR A 203 -3.62 -0.07 17.52
N TYR A 204 -3.82 0.78 16.56
CA TYR A 204 -5.12 1.35 16.20
C TYR A 204 -5.54 0.83 14.84
N ALA A 205 -6.81 0.49 14.70
CA ALA A 205 -7.45 0.37 13.41
C ALA A 205 -7.89 1.77 12.98
N VAL A 206 -7.73 2.09 11.71
CA VAL A 206 -8.03 3.42 11.15
C VAL A 206 -8.74 3.24 9.81
N ASP A 207 -9.90 3.89 9.68
CA ASP A 207 -10.61 3.96 8.41
C ASP A 207 -10.33 5.30 7.73
N TYR A 208 -10.04 5.24 6.44
CA TYR A 208 -9.82 6.39 5.59
C TYR A 208 -10.84 6.44 4.45
N LEU A 209 -11.18 7.65 4.03
CA LEU A 209 -11.84 7.90 2.76
C LEU A 209 -10.80 8.39 1.76
N VAL A 210 -10.71 7.72 0.61
CA VAL A 210 -9.86 8.12 -0.51
C VAL A 210 -10.77 8.51 -1.66
N THR A 211 -10.69 9.77 -2.10
CA THR A 211 -11.47 10.28 -3.24
C THR A 211 -10.75 10.02 -4.56
N LYS A 212 -11.46 10.14 -5.68
CA LYS A 212 -10.85 10.02 -7.02
C LYS A 212 -9.77 11.05 -7.29
N GLU A 213 -9.85 12.22 -6.67
CA GLU A 213 -8.85 13.27 -6.76
C GLU A 213 -7.60 12.99 -5.93
N GLY A 214 -7.56 11.85 -5.20
CA GLY A 214 -6.44 11.45 -4.36
C GLY A 214 -6.42 12.10 -2.97
N ASN A 215 -7.54 12.70 -2.52
CA ASN A 215 -7.63 13.19 -1.15
C ASN A 215 -7.83 12.02 -0.18
N VAL A 216 -7.03 11.98 0.89
CA VAL A 216 -7.13 10.97 1.96
C VAL A 216 -7.56 11.66 3.24
N THR A 217 -8.69 11.21 3.81
CA THR A 217 -9.27 11.76 5.05
C THR A 217 -9.53 10.64 6.05
N GLU A 218 -9.05 10.78 7.28
CA GLU A 218 -9.35 9.86 8.37
C GLU A 218 -10.83 9.99 8.75
N LEU A 219 -11.55 8.86 8.78
CA LEU A 219 -12.95 8.77 9.17
C LEU A 219 -13.12 8.34 10.63
N SER A 220 -12.35 7.35 11.04
CA SER A 220 -12.43 6.77 12.40
C SER A 220 -11.09 6.15 12.79
N ARG A 221 -10.86 6.10 14.11
CA ARG A 221 -9.67 5.50 14.73
C ARG A 221 -10.07 4.88 16.08
N TRP A 222 -9.67 3.62 16.31
CA TRP A 222 -9.92 2.97 17.60
C TRP A 222 -8.81 1.97 17.93
N MET A 223 -8.52 1.80 19.22
CA MET A 223 -7.52 0.85 19.70
C MET A 223 -7.99 -0.59 19.49
N VAL A 224 -7.14 -1.45 18.97
CA VAL A 224 -7.44 -2.86 18.70
C VAL A 224 -6.52 -3.82 19.45
N TYR A 225 -5.25 -3.46 19.60
CA TYR A 225 -4.28 -4.27 20.37
C TYR A 225 -3.51 -3.37 21.32
N ASP A 226 -3.25 -3.88 22.52
CA ASP A 226 -2.39 -3.23 23.52
C ASP A 226 -1.40 -4.23 24.09
N SER A 227 -0.41 -3.76 24.83
CA SER A 227 0.65 -4.58 25.43
C SER A 227 0.74 -4.28 26.93
N ASN A 228 1.09 -5.28 27.74
CA ASN A 228 1.43 -5.06 29.14
C ASN A 228 2.86 -4.52 29.34
N ASN A 229 3.66 -4.52 28.28
CA ASN A 229 5.05 -4.11 28.32
C ASN A 229 5.18 -2.65 27.88
N GLN A 230 5.76 -1.82 28.74
CA GLN A 230 6.20 -0.49 28.33
C GLN A 230 7.60 -0.57 27.71
N ILE A 231 7.72 -0.02 26.52
CA ILE A 231 8.98 0.06 25.77
C ILE A 231 9.23 1.55 25.50
N CYS A 232 10.48 1.97 25.65
CA CYS A 232 10.86 3.34 25.32
C CYS A 232 11.49 3.39 23.93
N PHE A 233 11.00 4.30 23.10
CA PHE A 233 11.56 4.63 21.79
C PHE A 233 11.88 6.13 21.76
N ASP A 234 13.04 6.45 21.22
CA ASP A 234 13.50 7.82 21.01
C ASP A 234 13.14 8.36 19.64
#